data_cfd9a1dcbc1d48e0ad25ba5127433c57
#
_entry.id   cfd9a1dcbc1d48e0ad25ba5127433c57
#
_cell.length_a   1.000
_cell.length_b   1.000
_cell.length_c   1.000
_cell.angle_alpha   90.00
_cell.angle_beta   90.00
_cell.angle_gamma   90.00
#
_symmetry.space_group_name_H-M   'P 1'
#
loop_
_entity.id
_entity.type
_entity.pdbx_description
1 polymer ?
#
loop_
_entity_poly.entity_id
_entity_poly.type
_entity_poly.pdbx_seq_one_letter_code
_entity_poly.pdbx_strand_id
1 'polypeptide(L)'
;MSHNKRKVVCPIFEDSGFPYHGIGIKVGDPFALTYKYYFSKHFAMAADIGHSASGLYSKYYSEIFYEFQPETSDYYSHDVKADWVGEAKVLYQIGIDEISPGLQLYVGLGWEVRNLKIQYDYFATDDGLSKNFQDEYTRLTQGAQGVFGIEYSYFKLPISAFMELEYYYDLVKDPGYTKIQGGVGLRYVF
;
A
#
# COMPACT_ATOMS: atom_id res chain seq x y z
N MET A 1 17.63 -29.23 -37.67
CA MET A 1 17.10 -27.87 -37.88
C MET A 1 17.01 -27.18 -36.53
N SER A 2 17.98 -26.30 -36.26
CA SER A 2 18.01 -25.53 -35.01
C SER A 2 16.98 -24.40 -35.10
N HIS A 3 15.90 -24.51 -34.35
CA HIS A 3 14.98 -23.39 -34.16
C HIS A 3 15.70 -22.35 -33.29
N ASN A 4 16.26 -21.36 -33.96
CA ASN A 4 16.74 -20.15 -33.33
C ASN A 4 15.51 -19.41 -32.74
N LYS A 5 15.12 -19.71 -31.49
CA LYS A 5 14.14 -18.93 -30.77
C LYS A 5 14.75 -17.53 -30.60
N ARG A 6 14.32 -16.59 -31.43
CA ARG A 6 14.59 -15.18 -31.20
C ARG A 6 14.10 -14.87 -29.79
N LYS A 7 15.03 -14.61 -28.86
CA LYS A 7 14.68 -14.00 -27.59
C LYS A 7 14.00 -12.69 -27.93
N VAL A 8 12.71 -12.62 -27.71
CA VAL A 8 11.97 -11.35 -27.74
C VAL A 8 12.40 -10.63 -26.47
N VAL A 9 13.39 -9.78 -26.57
CA VAL A 9 13.83 -8.94 -25.46
C VAL A 9 12.77 -7.87 -25.30
N CYS A 10 12.27 -7.70 -24.10
CA CYS A 10 11.36 -6.61 -23.78
C CYS A 10 12.12 -5.30 -23.93
N PRO A 11 11.78 -4.40 -24.86
CA PRO A 11 12.55 -3.19 -25.13
C PRO A 11 12.66 -2.24 -23.93
N ILE A 12 11.84 -2.46 -22.89
CA ILE A 12 11.82 -1.64 -21.67
C ILE A 12 12.92 -2.08 -20.68
N PHE A 13 13.28 -3.38 -20.65
CA PHE A 13 14.24 -3.93 -19.68
C PHE A 13 15.44 -4.59 -20.39
N GLU A 14 16.10 -3.85 -21.27
CA GLU A 14 17.38 -4.28 -21.81
C GLU A 14 18.46 -4.17 -20.73
N ASP A 15 19.33 -5.18 -20.61
CA ASP A 15 20.38 -5.23 -19.58
C ASP A 15 21.32 -4.01 -19.64
N SER A 16 21.43 -3.35 -20.79
CA SER A 16 22.23 -2.14 -21.03
C SER A 16 21.50 -0.83 -20.71
N GLY A 17 20.20 -0.87 -20.44
CA GLY A 17 19.35 0.33 -20.29
C GLY A 17 19.05 0.75 -18.85
N PHE A 18 19.45 -0.04 -17.85
CA PHE A 18 19.25 0.37 -16.46
C PHE A 18 20.06 1.59 -16.08
N PRO A 19 19.56 2.49 -15.20
CA PRO A 19 18.30 2.43 -14.45
C PRO A 19 17.09 2.89 -15.26
N TYR A 20 15.90 2.36 -14.89
CA TYR A 20 14.60 2.81 -15.39
C TYR A 20 13.77 3.42 -14.29
N HIS A 21 12.80 4.24 -14.69
CA HIS A 21 11.84 4.88 -13.81
C HIS A 21 10.43 4.48 -14.22
N GLY A 22 9.57 4.25 -13.26
CA GLY A 22 8.15 4.00 -13.49
C GLY A 22 7.30 4.91 -12.63
N ILE A 23 6.33 5.58 -13.22
CA ILE A 23 5.34 6.39 -12.50
C ILE A 23 3.94 5.92 -12.87
N GLY A 24 3.04 5.85 -11.90
CA GLY A 24 1.72 5.30 -12.15
C GLY A 24 0.72 5.45 -11.04
N ILE A 25 -0.30 4.61 -11.08
CA ILE A 25 -1.41 4.59 -10.12
C ILE A 25 -1.61 3.16 -9.63
N LYS A 26 -1.77 3.01 -8.32
CA LYS A 26 -2.20 1.79 -7.62
C LYS A 26 -3.65 1.96 -7.17
N VAL A 27 -4.49 0.98 -7.49
CA VAL A 27 -5.89 0.89 -7.06
C VAL A 27 -6.01 -0.26 -6.10
N GLY A 28 -6.40 0.04 -4.87
CA GLY A 28 -6.50 -0.93 -3.79
C GLY A 28 -6.42 -0.24 -2.44
N ASP A 29 -5.78 -0.88 -1.48
CA ASP A 29 -5.42 -0.29 -0.20
C ASP A 29 -3.87 -0.26 -0.08
N PRO A 30 -3.27 0.94 -0.18
CA PRO A 30 -3.88 2.23 -0.45
C PRO A 30 -4.23 2.47 -1.95
N PHE A 31 -5.17 3.39 -2.21
CA PHE A 31 -5.28 4.03 -3.52
C PHE A 31 -4.19 5.10 -3.62
N ALA A 32 -3.20 4.92 -4.49
CA ALA A 32 -1.98 5.72 -4.45
C ALA A 32 -1.42 6.08 -5.84
N LEU A 33 -0.69 7.19 -5.86
CA LEU A 33 0.34 7.40 -6.86
C LEU A 33 1.53 6.53 -6.51
N THR A 34 2.11 5.85 -7.49
CA THR A 34 3.23 4.94 -7.32
C THR A 34 4.40 5.39 -8.18
N TYR A 35 5.59 5.31 -7.60
CA TYR A 35 6.86 5.51 -8.30
C TYR A 35 7.75 4.31 -8.04
N LYS A 36 8.39 3.79 -9.10
CA LYS A 36 9.32 2.67 -8.99
C LYS A 36 10.62 3.01 -9.74
N TYR A 37 11.73 2.81 -9.07
CA TYR A 37 13.07 2.98 -9.58
C TYR A 37 13.74 1.61 -9.73
N TYR A 38 14.04 1.21 -10.94
CA TYR A 38 14.67 -0.06 -11.28
C TYR A 38 16.17 0.16 -11.40
N PHE A 39 16.94 -0.14 -10.35
CA PHE A 39 18.39 0.00 -10.39
C PHE A 39 19.03 -1.00 -11.34
N SER A 40 18.48 -2.21 -11.37
CA SER A 40 18.99 -3.33 -12.13
C SER A 40 17.87 -4.32 -12.44
N LYS A 41 18.21 -5.37 -13.17
CA LYS A 41 17.29 -6.48 -13.48
C LYS A 41 16.66 -7.13 -12.22
N HIS A 42 17.38 -7.11 -11.10
CA HIS A 42 16.97 -7.81 -9.89
C HIS A 42 16.57 -6.91 -8.73
N PHE A 43 16.93 -5.64 -8.75
CA PHE A 43 16.67 -4.73 -7.64
C PHE A 43 15.93 -3.49 -8.08
N ALA A 44 14.92 -3.13 -7.32
CA ALA A 44 14.16 -1.90 -7.47
C ALA A 44 13.81 -1.31 -6.11
N MET A 45 13.50 -0.01 -6.10
CA MET A 45 12.81 0.66 -4.99
C MET A 45 11.47 1.16 -5.50
N ALA A 46 10.46 1.13 -4.63
CA ALA A 46 9.17 1.74 -4.92
C ALA A 46 8.75 2.67 -3.78
N ALA A 47 8.00 3.69 -4.13
CA ALA A 47 7.37 4.59 -3.18
C ALA A 47 5.94 4.87 -3.63
N ASP A 48 5.02 4.77 -2.68
CA ASP A 48 3.61 5.03 -2.92
C ASP A 48 3.13 6.14 -1.97
N ILE A 49 2.24 7.01 -2.45
CA ILE A 49 1.58 8.01 -1.63
C ILE A 49 0.11 8.12 -2.04
N GLY A 50 -0.77 8.06 -1.05
CA GLY A 50 -2.20 8.03 -1.35
C GLY A 50 -3.10 7.99 -0.14
N HIS A 51 -4.27 7.41 -0.34
CA HIS A 51 -5.31 7.27 0.67
C HIS A 51 -5.60 5.79 0.95
N SER A 52 -5.78 5.45 2.22
CA SER A 52 -6.18 4.11 2.62
C SER A 52 -7.66 3.85 2.30
N ALA A 53 -8.01 2.60 2.11
CA ALA A 53 -9.40 2.16 2.01
C ALA A 53 -10.04 2.09 3.41
N SER A 54 -10.22 3.25 4.05
CA SER A 54 -10.62 3.40 5.46
C SER A 54 -11.89 2.64 5.84
N GLY A 55 -12.83 2.48 4.90
CA GLY A 55 -14.05 1.71 5.12
C GLY A 55 -13.82 0.23 5.48
N LEU A 56 -12.68 -0.36 5.11
CA LEU A 56 -12.31 -1.73 5.46
C LEU A 56 -11.94 -1.89 6.94
N TYR A 57 -11.63 -0.79 7.64
CA TYR A 57 -11.12 -0.78 9.00
C TYR A 57 -12.12 -0.27 10.03
N SER A 58 -13.40 -0.15 9.69
CA SER A 58 -14.44 0.40 10.55
C SER A 58 -14.52 -0.30 11.92
N LYS A 59 -14.38 -1.63 11.96
CA LYS A 59 -14.37 -2.39 13.21
C LYS A 59 -13.16 -2.01 14.08
N TYR A 60 -11.98 -1.93 13.51
CA TYR A 60 -10.76 -1.52 14.21
C TYR A 60 -10.90 -0.10 14.77
N TYR A 61 -11.49 0.84 14.02
CA TYR A 61 -11.70 2.21 14.49
C TYR A 61 -12.71 2.28 15.64
N SER A 62 -13.74 1.45 15.66
CA SER A 62 -14.67 1.38 16.79
C SER A 62 -14.02 0.81 18.06
N GLU A 63 -13.10 -0.14 17.93
CA GLU A 63 -12.37 -0.73 19.05
C GLU A 63 -11.42 0.30 19.69
N ILE A 64 -10.72 1.11 18.87
CA ILE A 64 -9.80 2.15 19.34
C ILE A 64 -10.54 3.24 20.14
N PHE A 65 -11.81 3.52 19.87
CA PHE A 65 -12.59 4.51 20.62
C PHE A 65 -12.48 4.31 22.13
N TYR A 66 -12.62 3.08 22.60
CA TYR A 66 -12.58 2.75 24.03
C TYR A 66 -11.18 2.87 24.67
N GLU A 67 -10.12 3.03 23.88
CA GLU A 67 -8.79 3.36 24.39
C GLU A 67 -8.66 4.84 24.83
N PHE A 68 -9.48 5.72 24.24
CA PHE A 68 -9.39 7.18 24.43
C PHE A 68 -10.50 7.75 25.29
N GLN A 69 -11.63 7.07 25.39
CA GLN A 69 -12.80 7.58 26.09
C GLN A 69 -13.07 6.76 27.36
N PRO A 70 -13.61 7.43 28.44
CA PRO A 70 -13.97 6.74 29.67
C PRO A 70 -15.04 5.67 29.42
N GLU A 71 -15.06 4.63 30.26
CA GLU A 71 -16.01 3.52 30.21
C GLU A 71 -17.49 3.95 30.29
N THR A 72 -17.77 5.21 30.67
CA THR A 72 -19.09 5.81 30.74
C THR A 72 -19.59 6.40 29.42
N SER A 73 -18.81 6.28 28.34
CA SER A 73 -19.14 6.82 27.03
C SER A 73 -19.65 5.71 26.11
N ASP A 74 -20.83 5.91 25.52
CA ASP A 74 -21.42 4.98 24.54
C ASP A 74 -21.07 5.44 23.11
N TYR A 75 -20.27 4.63 22.42
CA TYR A 75 -19.94 4.83 21.02
C TYR A 75 -21.20 4.75 20.16
N TYR A 76 -21.36 5.73 19.25
CA TYR A 76 -22.45 5.76 18.29
C TYR A 76 -21.98 5.59 16.85
N SER A 77 -21.05 6.43 16.41
CA SER A 77 -20.51 6.38 15.04
C SER A 77 -19.12 7.00 14.95
N HIS A 78 -18.46 6.77 13.83
CA HIS A 78 -17.24 7.48 13.47
C HIS A 78 -17.22 7.84 11.98
N ASP A 79 -16.51 8.91 11.66
CA ASP A 79 -16.27 9.35 10.30
C ASP A 79 -14.78 9.63 10.09
N VAL A 80 -14.21 9.09 9.02
CA VAL A 80 -12.80 9.30 8.68
C VAL A 80 -12.68 10.56 7.85
N LYS A 81 -12.11 11.61 8.46
CA LYS A 81 -11.98 12.94 7.84
C LYS A 81 -10.75 13.08 6.97
N ALA A 82 -9.67 12.42 7.34
CA ALA A 82 -8.45 12.38 6.54
C ALA A 82 -7.74 11.04 6.77
N ASP A 83 -7.18 10.51 5.71
CA ASP A 83 -6.49 9.22 5.73
C ASP A 83 -5.46 9.23 4.60
N TRP A 84 -4.21 9.53 4.91
CA TRP A 84 -3.14 9.43 3.93
C TRP A 84 -2.09 8.41 4.35
N VAL A 85 -1.54 7.73 3.35
CA VAL A 85 -0.54 6.67 3.49
C VAL A 85 0.66 7.00 2.63
N GLY A 86 1.84 6.84 3.19
CA GLY A 86 3.10 6.87 2.46
C GLY A 86 3.85 5.57 2.69
N GLU A 87 4.37 4.99 1.62
CA GLU A 87 5.11 3.73 1.64
C GLU A 87 6.45 3.88 0.92
N ALA A 88 7.47 3.19 1.43
CA ALA A 88 8.75 3.04 0.76
C ALA A 88 9.18 1.57 0.84
N LYS A 89 9.59 1.00 -0.30
CA LYS A 89 9.83 -0.44 -0.48
C LYS A 89 11.14 -0.70 -1.19
N VAL A 90 11.85 -1.74 -0.78
CA VAL A 90 12.98 -2.33 -1.51
C VAL A 90 12.55 -3.68 -2.02
N LEU A 91 12.70 -3.90 -3.32
CA LEU A 91 12.16 -5.06 -4.02
C LEU A 91 13.27 -5.85 -4.70
N TYR A 92 13.20 -7.17 -4.55
CA TYR A 92 13.98 -8.11 -5.34
C TYR A 92 13.09 -8.75 -6.40
N GLN A 93 13.50 -8.67 -7.68
CA GLN A 93 12.74 -9.06 -8.85
C GLN A 93 13.36 -10.27 -9.54
N ILE A 94 12.51 -11.18 -10.02
CA ILE A 94 12.88 -12.37 -10.77
C ILE A 94 12.03 -12.42 -12.03
N GLY A 95 12.69 -12.34 -13.20
CA GLY A 95 12.01 -12.57 -14.47
C GLY A 95 11.62 -14.04 -14.63
N ILE A 96 10.40 -14.28 -15.04
CA ILE A 96 9.88 -15.62 -15.36
C ILE A 96 9.53 -15.71 -16.85
N ASP A 97 10.48 -15.34 -17.69
CA ASP A 97 10.36 -15.31 -19.15
C ASP A 97 9.97 -16.66 -19.75
N GLU A 98 10.22 -17.76 -19.02
CA GLU A 98 9.81 -19.12 -19.42
C GLU A 98 8.29 -19.27 -19.47
N ILE A 99 7.55 -18.57 -18.57
CA ILE A 99 6.10 -18.56 -18.54
C ILE A 99 5.56 -17.54 -19.52
N SER A 100 6.03 -16.31 -19.41
CA SER A 100 5.66 -15.22 -20.32
C SER A 100 6.79 -14.19 -20.38
N PRO A 101 7.26 -13.84 -21.57
CA PRO A 101 8.25 -12.78 -21.71
C PRO A 101 7.73 -11.46 -21.10
N GLY A 102 8.58 -10.79 -20.29
CA GLY A 102 8.21 -9.56 -19.60
C GLY A 102 7.44 -9.73 -18.31
N LEU A 103 7.22 -10.96 -17.88
CA LEU A 103 6.62 -11.27 -16.60
C LEU A 103 7.69 -11.36 -15.51
N GLN A 104 7.49 -10.65 -14.40
CA GLN A 104 8.38 -10.63 -13.26
C GLN A 104 7.61 -10.90 -11.98
N LEU A 105 8.17 -11.73 -11.11
CA LEU A 105 7.76 -11.83 -9.71
C LEU A 105 8.69 -10.96 -8.88
N TYR A 106 8.19 -10.39 -7.81
CA TYR A 106 9.02 -9.67 -6.85
C TYR A 106 8.57 -9.90 -5.42
N VAL A 107 9.55 -9.83 -4.54
CA VAL A 107 9.36 -9.83 -3.09
C VAL A 107 10.12 -8.66 -2.51
N GLY A 108 9.69 -8.16 -1.38
CA GLY A 108 10.38 -7.04 -0.77
C GLY A 108 10.00 -6.77 0.65
N LEU A 109 10.69 -5.78 1.21
CA LEU A 109 10.41 -5.21 2.50
C LEU A 109 10.22 -3.71 2.35
N GLY A 110 9.36 -3.16 3.18
CA GLY A 110 9.06 -1.74 3.16
C GLY A 110 8.73 -1.19 4.53
N TRP A 111 8.49 0.11 4.52
CA TRP A 111 8.02 0.86 5.66
C TRP A 111 6.81 1.67 5.24
N GLU A 112 5.76 1.61 6.03
CA GLU A 112 4.53 2.38 5.85
C GLU A 112 4.37 3.39 6.98
N VAL A 113 3.94 4.58 6.61
CA VAL A 113 3.49 5.63 7.54
C VAL A 113 2.08 6.02 7.14
N ARG A 114 1.16 5.96 8.10
CA ARG A 114 -0.24 6.33 7.90
C ARG A 114 -0.65 7.39 8.90
N ASN A 115 -1.26 8.46 8.41
CA ASN A 115 -1.86 9.49 9.24
C ASN A 115 -3.37 9.48 9.05
N LEU A 116 -4.07 9.20 10.14
CA LEU A 116 -5.51 9.02 10.18
C LEU A 116 -6.13 10.09 11.05
N LYS A 117 -7.18 10.74 10.57
CA LYS A 117 -8.01 11.68 11.34
C LYS A 117 -9.42 11.14 11.40
N ILE A 118 -9.86 10.75 12.60
CA ILE A 118 -11.16 10.14 12.85
C ILE A 118 -11.96 11.09 13.73
N GLN A 119 -13.20 11.32 13.36
CA GLN A 119 -14.20 12.00 14.17
C GLN A 119 -15.12 10.96 14.77
N TYR A 120 -15.24 10.95 16.08
CA TYR A 120 -16.16 10.07 16.82
C TYR A 120 -17.36 10.85 17.31
N ASP A 121 -18.55 10.26 17.13
CA ASP A 121 -19.79 10.71 17.73
C ASP A 121 -20.17 9.72 18.83
N TYR A 122 -20.39 10.21 20.05
CA TYR A 122 -20.69 9.39 21.21
C TYR A 122 -21.61 10.08 22.22
N PHE A 123 -22.26 9.28 23.05
CA PHE A 123 -23.05 9.78 24.17
C PHE A 123 -22.24 9.62 25.46
N ALA A 124 -22.22 10.66 26.27
CA ALA A 124 -21.67 10.59 27.63
C ALA A 124 -22.64 11.22 28.63
N THR A 125 -22.63 10.70 29.84
CA THR A 125 -23.43 11.24 30.93
C THR A 125 -22.66 12.37 31.63
N ASP A 126 -23.20 13.59 31.51
CA ASP A 126 -22.69 14.79 32.18
C ASP A 126 -23.81 15.34 33.09
N ASP A 127 -23.52 15.50 34.39
CA ASP A 127 -24.50 15.93 35.42
C ASP A 127 -25.84 15.15 35.43
N GLY A 128 -25.77 13.84 35.11
CA GLY A 128 -26.97 12.98 35.10
C GLY A 128 -27.82 13.12 33.82
N LEU A 129 -27.38 13.90 32.84
CA LEU A 129 -28.03 14.05 31.54
C LEU A 129 -27.14 13.43 30.45
N SER A 130 -27.75 12.61 29.59
CA SER A 130 -27.06 12.08 28.41
C SER A 130 -26.95 13.16 27.34
N LYS A 131 -25.72 13.51 26.95
CA LYS A 131 -25.41 14.50 25.91
C LYS A 131 -24.64 13.85 24.77
N ASN A 132 -24.84 14.37 23.56
CA ASN A 132 -24.07 13.97 22.39
C ASN A 132 -22.79 14.80 22.31
N PHE A 133 -21.67 14.12 22.17
CA PHE A 133 -20.35 14.70 22.01
C PHE A 133 -19.75 14.28 20.68
N GLN A 134 -18.86 15.14 20.17
CA GLN A 134 -18.15 14.92 18.91
C GLN A 134 -16.69 15.35 19.09
N ASP A 135 -15.78 14.39 19.00
CA ASP A 135 -14.36 14.62 19.15
C ASP A 135 -13.57 14.11 17.96
N GLU A 136 -12.52 14.84 17.60
CA GLU A 136 -11.60 14.48 16.54
C GLU A 136 -10.29 13.95 17.12
N TYR A 137 -9.87 12.77 16.62
CA TYR A 137 -8.60 12.15 16.98
C TYR A 137 -7.71 12.01 15.76
N THR A 138 -6.45 12.40 15.92
CA THR A 138 -5.41 12.18 14.93
C THR A 138 -4.52 11.03 15.39
N ARG A 139 -4.34 10.02 14.53
CA ARG A 139 -3.53 8.85 14.81
C ARG A 139 -2.50 8.67 13.72
N LEU A 140 -1.23 8.71 14.11
CA LEU A 140 -0.10 8.39 13.25
C LEU A 140 0.36 6.97 13.58
N THR A 141 0.22 6.06 12.62
CA THR A 141 0.72 4.69 12.71
C THR A 141 1.88 4.49 11.74
N GLN A 142 2.81 3.65 12.11
CA GLN A 142 3.94 3.32 11.25
C GLN A 142 4.50 1.94 11.59
N GLY A 143 4.96 1.26 10.56
CA GLY A 143 5.44 -0.10 10.73
C GLY A 143 6.11 -0.67 9.49
N ALA A 144 6.61 -1.89 9.67
CA ALA A 144 7.24 -2.64 8.60
C ALA A 144 6.19 -3.34 7.74
N GLN A 145 6.53 -3.56 6.46
CA GLN A 145 5.69 -4.35 5.57
C GLN A 145 6.51 -5.33 4.75
N GLY A 146 5.96 -6.54 4.56
CA GLY A 146 6.43 -7.50 3.59
C GLY A 146 5.61 -7.36 2.31
N VAL A 147 6.27 -7.42 1.16
CA VAL A 147 5.64 -7.22 -0.15
C VAL A 147 5.86 -8.44 -1.02
N PHE A 148 4.81 -8.91 -1.67
CA PHE A 148 4.85 -9.89 -2.74
C PHE A 148 4.05 -9.36 -3.92
N GLY A 149 4.60 -9.46 -5.14
CA GLY A 149 3.90 -8.97 -6.31
C GLY A 149 4.33 -9.61 -7.61
N ILE A 150 3.54 -9.31 -8.61
CA ILE A 150 3.75 -9.69 -9.99
C ILE A 150 3.66 -8.46 -10.87
N GLU A 151 4.57 -8.32 -11.82
CA GLU A 151 4.60 -7.22 -12.78
C GLU A 151 4.76 -7.75 -14.19
N TYR A 152 3.95 -7.24 -15.08
CA TYR A 152 3.98 -7.57 -16.50
C TYR A 152 4.26 -6.32 -17.33
N SER A 153 5.31 -6.34 -18.10
CA SER A 153 5.70 -5.24 -18.98
C SER A 153 5.31 -5.52 -20.42
N TYR A 154 4.50 -4.61 -20.99
CA TYR A 154 3.97 -4.78 -22.33
C TYR A 154 4.99 -4.37 -23.40
N PHE A 155 5.28 -5.27 -24.36
CA PHE A 155 6.36 -5.12 -25.34
C PHE A 155 6.27 -3.97 -26.32
N LYS A 156 5.08 -3.41 -26.54
CA LYS A 156 4.86 -2.37 -27.55
C LYS A 156 4.67 -0.98 -26.96
N LEU A 157 4.38 -0.91 -25.70
CA LEU A 157 4.12 0.33 -24.96
C LEU A 157 5.00 0.37 -23.71
N PRO A 158 5.51 1.52 -23.32
CA PRO A 158 6.28 1.68 -22.09
C PRO A 158 5.37 1.65 -20.86
N ILE A 159 4.54 0.61 -20.75
CA ILE A 159 3.56 0.42 -19.68
C ILE A 159 3.82 -0.92 -19.02
N SER A 160 3.87 -0.90 -17.70
CA SER A 160 3.87 -2.09 -16.87
C SER A 160 2.59 -2.15 -16.05
N ALA A 161 1.98 -3.33 -16.01
CA ALA A 161 0.86 -3.64 -15.13
C ALA A 161 1.36 -4.46 -13.95
N PHE A 162 0.91 -4.16 -12.74
CA PHE A 162 1.35 -4.88 -11.55
C PHE A 162 0.19 -5.20 -10.61
N MET A 163 0.42 -6.20 -9.78
CA MET A 163 -0.42 -6.57 -8.65
C MET A 163 0.50 -6.81 -7.44
N GLU A 164 0.14 -6.25 -6.31
CA GLU A 164 0.87 -6.36 -5.04
C GLU A 164 -0.04 -6.88 -3.94
N LEU A 165 0.51 -7.73 -3.10
CA LEU A 165 -0.01 -8.14 -1.80
C LEU A 165 1.00 -7.73 -0.74
N GLU A 166 0.53 -7.08 0.31
CA GLU A 166 1.35 -6.51 1.36
C GLU A 166 0.85 -6.98 2.72
N TYR A 167 1.79 -7.36 3.56
CA TYR A 167 1.54 -7.70 4.96
C TYR A 167 2.18 -6.64 5.84
N TYR A 168 1.35 -5.82 6.48
CA TYR A 168 1.77 -4.75 7.37
C TYR A 168 1.80 -5.21 8.82
N TYR A 169 2.78 -4.74 9.57
CA TYR A 169 2.93 -4.94 11.01
C TYR A 169 3.24 -3.60 11.68
N ASP A 170 2.36 -3.12 12.58
CA ASP A 170 2.57 -1.89 13.34
C ASP A 170 3.64 -2.10 14.41
N LEU A 171 4.62 -1.20 14.45
CA LEU A 171 5.73 -1.26 15.39
C LEU A 171 5.69 -0.17 16.46
N VAL A 172 4.88 0.87 16.26
CA VAL A 172 4.99 2.10 17.06
C VAL A 172 3.72 2.40 17.85
N LYS A 173 2.58 2.46 17.22
CA LYS A 173 1.34 2.91 17.89
C LYS A 173 0.56 1.76 18.47
N ASP A 174 0.41 0.67 17.72
CA ASP A 174 -0.27 -0.57 18.12
C ASP A 174 0.64 -1.77 17.89
N PRO A 175 1.73 -1.93 18.68
CA PRO A 175 2.66 -3.02 18.46
C PRO A 175 1.98 -4.39 18.46
N GLY A 176 2.09 -5.10 17.32
CA GLY A 176 1.40 -6.38 17.10
C GLY A 176 0.14 -6.30 16.23
N TYR A 177 -0.37 -5.11 15.93
CA TYR A 177 -1.44 -4.99 14.95
C TYR A 177 -0.92 -5.33 13.56
N THR A 178 -1.67 -6.18 12.86
CA THR A 178 -1.33 -6.63 11.51
C THR A 178 -2.50 -6.45 10.56
N LYS A 179 -2.20 -6.19 9.30
CA LYS A 179 -3.19 -6.15 8.23
C LYS A 179 -2.62 -6.69 6.93
N ILE A 180 -3.49 -7.24 6.10
CA ILE A 180 -3.20 -7.56 4.71
C ILE A 180 -3.82 -6.46 3.86
N GLN A 181 -3.03 -5.92 2.97
CA GLN A 181 -3.43 -4.88 2.03
C GLN A 181 -2.83 -5.17 0.66
N GLY A 182 -3.08 -4.31 -0.32
CA GLY A 182 -2.48 -4.43 -1.64
C GLY A 182 -3.39 -3.86 -2.72
N GLY A 183 -2.98 -4.02 -3.96
CA GLY A 183 -3.70 -3.47 -5.08
C GLY A 183 -3.15 -3.90 -6.43
N VAL A 184 -3.80 -3.36 -7.45
CA VAL A 184 -3.38 -3.50 -8.83
C VAL A 184 -3.09 -2.13 -9.41
N GLY A 185 -2.20 -2.05 -10.38
CA GLY A 185 -1.88 -0.75 -10.94
C GLY A 185 -1.19 -0.82 -12.29
N LEU A 186 -0.98 0.37 -12.83
CA LEU A 186 -0.25 0.59 -14.07
C LEU A 186 0.84 1.63 -13.84
N ARG A 187 2.02 1.41 -14.44
CA ARG A 187 3.14 2.36 -14.46
C ARG A 187 3.55 2.64 -15.89
N TYR A 188 3.80 3.89 -16.19
CA TYR A 188 4.55 4.31 -17.37
C TYR A 188 6.04 4.22 -17.03
N VAL A 189 6.81 3.49 -17.85
CA VAL A 189 8.24 3.21 -17.63
C VAL A 189 9.08 3.98 -18.64
N PHE A 190 10.12 4.66 -18.20
CA PHE A 190 10.99 5.50 -19.02
C PHE A 190 12.43 5.51 -18.53
#